data_0eb05f281c826195449f41aff9ca1bfd
#
_entry.id   0eb05f281c826195449f41aff9ca1bfd
#
_cell.length_a   1.000
_cell.length_b   1.000
_cell.length_c   1.000
_cell.angle_alpha   90.00
_cell.angle_beta   90.00
_cell.angle_gamma   90.00
#
_symmetry.space_group_name_H-M   'P 1'
#
loop_
_entity.id
_entity.type
_entity.pdbx_description
1 polymer ?
#
loop_
_entity_poly.entity_id
_entity_poly.type
_entity_poly.pdbx_seq_one_letter_code
_entity_poly.pdbx_strand_id
1 'polypeptide(L)'
;LEEVLKKTNVTQAELDAIVGAEVRQRGPLNWEWVQGILKAIDQHVPLSSGASIAIATKDVYQYLCNAAIANQINDGVMKAMQPGVPTVVVSHSLGTVVAYNLLKNKGSALGWEVPLFVTLGSPLAVTKIKQMITPIGHPACVKKWFNAMDERDIVALYPLSKKYFQVAPQIENKTDVQNPTENRHGISGYLGDPEVARRIHAALT
;
A
#
# COMPACT_ATOMS: atom_id res chain seq x y z
N LEU A 1 -4.66 -1.00 12.01
CA LEU A 1 -5.03 -2.24 12.70
C LEU A 1 -6.53 -2.28 13.01
N GLU A 2 -7.12 -1.28 13.68
CA GLU A 2 -8.56 -1.19 13.92
C GLU A 2 -9.38 -1.27 12.62
N GLU A 3 -8.91 -0.67 11.55
CA GLU A 3 -9.55 -0.73 10.24
C GLU A 3 -9.50 -2.13 9.62
N VAL A 4 -8.39 -2.85 9.83
CA VAL A 4 -8.26 -4.25 9.40
C VAL A 4 -9.25 -5.10 10.17
N LEU A 5 -9.33 -4.95 11.49
CA LEU A 5 -10.28 -5.67 12.33
C LEU A 5 -11.74 -5.45 11.91
N LYS A 6 -12.13 -4.18 11.66
CA LYS A 6 -13.48 -3.86 11.18
C LYS A 6 -13.80 -4.53 9.85
N LYS A 7 -12.84 -4.61 8.93
CA LYS A 7 -13.05 -5.21 7.61
C LYS A 7 -13.07 -6.75 7.65
N THR A 8 -12.34 -7.37 8.57
CA THR A 8 -12.23 -8.83 8.69
C THR A 8 -13.24 -9.46 9.64
N ASN A 9 -14.13 -8.67 10.25
CA ASN A 9 -15.12 -9.11 11.25
C ASN A 9 -14.52 -9.80 12.49
N VAL A 10 -13.24 -9.58 12.78
CA VAL A 10 -12.61 -10.10 14.00
C VAL A 10 -13.13 -9.34 15.21
N THR A 11 -13.71 -10.06 16.14
CA THR A 11 -14.28 -9.49 17.37
C THR A 11 -13.21 -9.17 18.40
N GLN A 12 -13.53 -8.26 19.32
CA GLN A 12 -12.62 -7.93 20.44
C GLN A 12 -12.36 -9.15 21.33
N ALA A 13 -13.34 -10.02 21.52
CA ALA A 13 -13.19 -11.24 22.32
C ALA A 13 -12.20 -12.24 21.70
N GLU A 14 -12.24 -12.39 20.37
CA GLU A 14 -11.29 -13.23 19.65
C GLU A 14 -9.86 -12.69 19.72
N LEU A 15 -9.70 -11.37 19.64
CA LEU A 15 -8.43 -10.71 19.85
C LEU A 15 -7.87 -10.95 21.24
N ASP A 16 -8.68 -10.74 22.27
CA ASP A 16 -8.29 -10.90 23.66
C ASP A 16 -7.89 -12.37 23.97
N ALA A 17 -8.52 -13.34 23.30
CA ALA A 17 -8.17 -14.75 23.42
C ALA A 17 -6.80 -15.09 22.79
N ILE A 18 -6.39 -14.38 21.72
CA ILE A 18 -5.15 -14.66 21.00
C ILE A 18 -3.97 -13.88 21.59
N VAL A 19 -4.19 -12.63 21.97
CA VAL A 19 -3.11 -11.69 22.37
C VAL A 19 -2.81 -11.73 23.86
N GLY A 20 -3.81 -12.05 24.69
CA GLY A 20 -3.71 -11.94 26.16
C GLY A 20 -3.80 -10.50 26.69
N ALA A 21 -4.37 -10.36 27.90
CA ALA A 21 -4.64 -9.05 28.49
C ALA A 21 -3.37 -8.22 28.80
N GLU A 22 -2.26 -8.89 29.15
CA GLU A 22 -0.99 -8.21 29.49
C GLU A 22 -0.33 -7.53 28.28
N VAL A 23 -0.41 -8.13 27.10
CA VAL A 23 0.15 -7.58 25.86
C VAL A 23 -0.63 -6.35 25.44
N ARG A 24 -1.94 -6.33 25.65
CA ARG A 24 -2.82 -5.21 25.38
C ARG A 24 -2.48 -3.95 26.21
N GLN A 25 -2.11 -4.11 27.48
CA GLN A 25 -1.77 -3.01 28.37
C GLN A 25 -0.51 -2.24 27.93
N ARG A 26 0.35 -2.85 27.12
CA ARG A 26 1.57 -2.21 26.60
C ARG A 26 1.31 -1.27 25.40
N GLY A 27 0.07 -1.17 24.95
CA GLY A 27 -0.40 -0.23 23.92
C GLY A 27 -0.21 -0.67 22.47
N PRO A 28 -0.80 0.06 21.52
CA PRO A 28 -0.90 -0.33 20.10
C PRO A 28 0.41 -0.25 19.31
N LEU A 29 1.48 0.23 19.92
CA LEU A 29 2.83 0.23 19.34
C LEU A 29 3.63 -1.02 19.71
N ASN A 30 3.05 -1.91 20.53
CA ASN A 30 3.68 -3.17 20.88
C ASN A 30 3.55 -4.17 19.73
N TRP A 31 4.69 -4.64 19.24
CA TRP A 31 4.79 -5.61 18.15
C TRP A 31 4.07 -6.94 18.45
N GLU A 32 4.04 -7.40 19.68
CA GLU A 32 3.31 -8.60 20.10
C GLU A 32 1.80 -8.45 19.89
N TRP A 33 1.25 -7.26 20.16
CA TRP A 33 -0.15 -6.94 19.89
C TRP A 33 -0.46 -6.91 18.40
N VAL A 34 0.43 -6.34 17.58
CA VAL A 34 0.33 -6.37 16.12
C VAL A 34 0.32 -7.81 15.61
N GLN A 35 1.24 -8.65 16.08
CA GLN A 35 1.27 -10.07 15.70
C GLN A 35 0.00 -10.83 16.12
N GLY A 36 -0.56 -10.52 17.28
CA GLY A 36 -1.80 -11.14 17.76
C GLY A 36 -2.99 -10.83 16.85
N ILE A 37 -3.13 -9.56 16.45
CA ILE A 37 -4.18 -9.16 15.48
C ILE A 37 -3.99 -9.88 14.15
N LEU A 38 -2.75 -9.97 13.67
CA LEU A 38 -2.46 -10.62 12.41
C LEU A 38 -2.75 -12.13 12.46
N LYS A 39 -2.51 -12.77 13.61
CA LYS A 39 -2.91 -14.18 13.84
C LYS A 39 -4.43 -14.34 13.85
N ALA A 40 -5.15 -13.38 14.47
CA ALA A 40 -6.61 -13.40 14.46
C ALA A 40 -7.18 -13.27 13.03
N ILE A 41 -6.61 -12.37 12.25
CA ILE A 41 -6.97 -12.19 10.85
C ILE A 41 -6.67 -13.45 10.04
N ASP A 42 -5.51 -14.06 10.24
CA ASP A 42 -5.09 -15.29 9.55
C ASP A 42 -6.05 -16.47 9.81
N GLN A 43 -6.60 -16.57 11.03
CA GLN A 43 -7.59 -17.59 11.38
C GLN A 43 -8.97 -17.38 10.74
N HIS A 44 -9.34 -16.12 10.47
CA HIS A 44 -10.66 -15.75 9.92
C HIS A 44 -10.66 -15.52 8.42
N VAL A 45 -9.49 -15.35 7.80
CA VAL A 45 -9.33 -15.16 6.37
C VAL A 45 -8.46 -16.28 5.81
N PRO A 46 -9.06 -17.40 5.39
CA PRO A 46 -8.36 -18.67 5.10
C PRO A 46 -7.27 -18.63 4.03
N LEU A 47 -7.14 -17.52 3.30
CA LEU A 47 -6.22 -17.37 2.15
C LEU A 47 -5.17 -16.29 2.38
N SER A 48 -5.04 -15.76 3.59
CA SER A 48 -4.04 -14.74 3.92
C SER A 48 -3.07 -15.27 4.97
N SER A 49 -1.80 -15.26 4.65
CA SER A 49 -0.76 -15.54 5.63
C SER A 49 -0.62 -14.34 6.56
N GLY A 50 -0.92 -14.51 7.86
CA GLY A 50 -0.71 -13.47 8.88
C GLY A 50 0.73 -12.97 8.92
N ALA A 51 1.69 -13.84 8.57
CA ALA A 51 3.09 -13.49 8.42
C ALA A 51 3.34 -12.46 7.31
N SER A 52 2.68 -12.60 6.15
CA SER A 52 2.82 -11.67 5.02
C SER A 52 2.29 -10.27 5.36
N ILE A 53 1.19 -10.20 6.13
CA ILE A 53 0.63 -8.92 6.58
C ILE A 53 1.55 -8.27 7.61
N ALA A 54 2.09 -9.06 8.57
CA ALA A 54 3.02 -8.58 9.56
C ALA A 54 4.26 -7.96 8.91
N ILE A 55 4.81 -8.62 7.91
CA ILE A 55 5.98 -8.15 7.19
C ILE A 55 5.65 -6.84 6.45
N ALA A 56 4.56 -6.80 5.67
CA ALA A 56 4.17 -5.61 4.92
C ALA A 56 3.91 -4.40 5.82
N THR A 57 3.23 -4.59 6.96
CA THR A 57 2.95 -3.50 7.92
C THR A 57 4.21 -3.02 8.63
N LYS A 58 5.12 -3.94 8.98
CA LYS A 58 6.40 -3.62 9.61
C LYS A 58 7.27 -2.80 8.66
N ASP A 59 7.38 -3.21 7.41
CA ASP A 59 8.24 -2.55 6.44
C ASP A 59 7.73 -1.15 6.10
N VAL A 60 6.41 -0.96 5.95
CA VAL A 60 5.81 0.36 5.81
C VAL A 60 6.11 1.25 7.01
N TYR A 61 5.97 0.73 8.22
CA TYR A 61 6.28 1.48 9.44
C TYR A 61 7.77 1.85 9.51
N GLN A 62 8.66 0.91 9.23
CA GLN A 62 10.10 1.17 9.21
C GLN A 62 10.46 2.25 8.18
N TYR A 63 9.90 2.18 6.98
CA TYR A 63 10.11 3.21 5.96
C TYR A 63 9.62 4.58 6.43
N LEU A 64 8.45 4.67 7.03
CA LEU A 64 7.84 5.96 7.42
C LEU A 64 8.46 6.56 8.71
N CYS A 65 9.04 5.74 9.60
CA CYS A 65 9.54 6.18 10.91
C CYS A 65 11.06 6.18 11.03
N ASN A 66 11.79 5.52 10.12
CA ASN A 66 13.25 5.45 10.17
C ASN A 66 13.86 6.16 8.97
N ALA A 67 14.39 7.37 9.19
CA ALA A 67 14.97 8.21 8.14
C ALA A 67 16.15 7.54 7.42
N ALA A 68 16.98 6.73 8.11
CA ALA A 68 18.10 6.04 7.49
C ALA A 68 17.63 4.99 6.48
N ILE A 69 16.63 4.19 6.87
CA ILE A 69 16.00 3.20 5.98
C ILE A 69 15.29 3.89 4.82
N ALA A 70 14.51 4.95 5.12
CA ALA A 70 13.82 5.71 4.08
C ALA A 70 14.80 6.29 3.06
N ASN A 71 15.89 6.90 3.51
CA ASN A 71 16.90 7.49 2.62
C ASN A 71 17.56 6.42 1.73
N GLN A 72 17.95 5.28 2.30
CA GLN A 72 18.55 4.20 1.53
C GLN A 72 17.62 3.66 0.44
N ILE A 73 16.33 3.45 0.76
CA ILE A 73 15.32 3.00 -0.22
C ILE A 73 15.10 4.07 -1.26
N ASN A 74 14.91 5.33 -0.84
CA ASN A 74 14.67 6.46 -1.73
C ASN A 74 15.83 6.67 -2.70
N ASP A 75 17.08 6.60 -2.24
CA ASP A 75 18.26 6.73 -3.09
C ASP A 75 18.34 5.62 -4.14
N GLY A 76 17.93 4.41 -3.80
CA GLY A 76 17.83 3.30 -4.74
C GLY A 76 16.80 3.58 -5.84
N VAL A 77 15.61 4.03 -5.48
CA VAL A 77 14.54 4.34 -6.43
C VAL A 77 14.88 5.56 -7.29
N MET A 78 15.45 6.62 -6.68
CA MET A 78 15.84 7.84 -7.41
C MET A 78 16.86 7.58 -8.52
N LYS A 79 17.78 6.61 -8.35
CA LYS A 79 18.76 6.24 -9.37
C LYS A 79 18.13 5.64 -10.64
N ALA A 80 16.93 5.08 -10.53
CA ALA A 80 16.19 4.51 -11.67
C ALA A 80 15.42 5.57 -12.49
N MET A 81 15.28 6.79 -11.96
CA MET A 81 14.53 7.87 -12.61
C MET A 81 15.48 8.87 -13.25
N GLN A 82 15.18 9.28 -14.47
CA GLN A 82 15.99 10.27 -15.21
C GLN A 82 15.16 11.54 -15.47
N PRO A 83 15.73 12.75 -15.25
CA PRO A 83 15.06 14.00 -15.58
C PRO A 83 14.71 14.10 -17.07
N GLY A 84 13.50 14.56 -17.40
CA GLY A 84 13.04 14.75 -18.78
C GLY A 84 12.80 13.47 -19.58
N VAL A 85 12.94 12.28 -18.95
CA VAL A 85 12.64 11.00 -19.60
C VAL A 85 11.27 10.49 -19.13
N PRO A 86 10.27 10.41 -20.03
CA PRO A 86 8.96 9.86 -19.67
C PRO A 86 9.08 8.45 -19.14
N THR A 87 8.66 8.23 -17.90
CA THR A 87 8.82 6.96 -17.19
C THR A 87 7.48 6.48 -16.62
N VAL A 88 7.04 5.29 -17.01
CA VAL A 88 5.89 4.62 -16.39
C VAL A 88 6.33 4.03 -15.06
N VAL A 89 5.69 4.44 -13.96
CA VAL A 89 6.01 3.96 -12.62
C VAL A 89 4.96 2.95 -12.19
N VAL A 90 5.38 1.69 -12.03
CA VAL A 90 4.55 0.60 -11.50
C VAL A 90 5.05 0.20 -10.13
N SER A 91 4.20 0.25 -9.13
CA SER A 91 4.57 0.00 -7.74
C SER A 91 3.57 -0.93 -7.05
N HIS A 92 4.06 -1.70 -6.09
CA HIS A 92 3.28 -2.69 -5.36
C HIS A 92 3.51 -2.56 -3.85
N SER A 93 2.46 -2.72 -3.04
CA SER A 93 2.54 -2.78 -1.57
C SER A 93 3.29 -1.58 -0.96
N LEU A 94 4.33 -1.79 -0.14
CA LEU A 94 5.22 -0.74 0.38
C LEU A 94 5.77 0.15 -0.75
N GLY A 95 6.10 -0.43 -1.90
CA GLY A 95 6.61 0.33 -3.04
C GLY A 95 5.67 1.44 -3.50
N THR A 96 4.34 1.31 -3.26
CA THR A 96 3.38 2.37 -3.58
C THR A 96 3.53 3.59 -2.66
N VAL A 97 3.87 3.35 -1.39
CA VAL A 97 4.13 4.43 -0.40
C VAL A 97 5.44 5.14 -0.74
N VAL A 98 6.49 4.38 -1.06
CA VAL A 98 7.79 4.91 -1.48
C VAL A 98 7.65 5.75 -2.75
N ALA A 99 7.07 5.18 -3.81
CA ALA A 99 6.88 5.87 -5.08
C ALA A 99 6.02 7.14 -4.90
N TYR A 100 4.90 7.04 -4.19
CA TYR A 100 4.05 8.20 -3.92
C TYR A 100 4.81 9.33 -3.21
N ASN A 101 5.55 9.02 -2.13
CA ASN A 101 6.33 10.02 -1.40
C ASN A 101 7.39 10.69 -2.28
N LEU A 102 8.11 9.93 -3.08
CA LEU A 102 9.13 10.47 -3.98
C LEU A 102 8.51 11.33 -5.09
N LEU A 103 7.50 10.82 -5.79
CA LEU A 103 6.84 11.54 -6.87
C LEU A 103 6.22 12.85 -6.37
N LYS A 104 5.54 12.80 -5.22
CA LYS A 104 4.89 13.97 -4.63
C LYS A 104 5.87 15.02 -4.14
N ASN A 105 6.92 14.61 -3.41
CA ASN A 105 7.77 15.54 -2.70
C ASN A 105 9.01 15.97 -3.50
N LYS A 106 9.46 15.17 -4.47
CA LYS A 106 10.69 15.40 -5.22
C LYS A 106 10.51 15.40 -6.73
N GLY A 107 9.48 14.72 -7.26
CA GLY A 107 9.35 14.43 -8.69
C GLY A 107 9.42 15.68 -9.56
N SER A 108 8.65 16.73 -9.25
CA SER A 108 8.67 17.98 -10.02
C SER A 108 10.00 18.71 -9.90
N ALA A 109 10.60 18.78 -8.72
CA ALA A 109 11.87 19.45 -8.50
C ALA A 109 13.04 18.74 -9.20
N LEU A 110 12.92 17.42 -9.38
CA LEU A 110 13.89 16.59 -10.09
C LEU A 110 13.60 16.47 -11.61
N GLY A 111 12.58 17.17 -12.10
CA GLY A 111 12.22 17.16 -13.52
C GLY A 111 11.73 15.80 -14.03
N TRP A 112 11.10 15.00 -13.17
CA TRP A 112 10.55 13.70 -13.57
C TRP A 112 9.23 13.88 -14.34
N GLU A 113 9.08 13.08 -15.39
CA GLU A 113 7.88 13.01 -16.21
C GLU A 113 7.27 11.62 -16.08
N VAL A 114 6.08 11.52 -15.49
CA VAL A 114 5.40 10.25 -15.26
C VAL A 114 4.05 10.23 -16.01
N PRO A 115 4.02 9.66 -17.24
CA PRO A 115 2.79 9.55 -18.01
C PRO A 115 1.73 8.72 -17.29
N LEU A 116 2.16 7.66 -16.59
CA LEU A 116 1.29 6.79 -15.81
C LEU A 116 1.98 6.34 -14.52
N PHE A 117 1.30 6.55 -13.39
CA PHE A 117 1.62 5.96 -12.09
C PHE A 117 0.61 4.84 -11.79
N VAL A 118 1.10 3.63 -11.57
CA VAL A 118 0.29 2.45 -11.24
C VAL A 118 0.58 2.02 -9.81
N THR A 119 -0.46 1.92 -9.00
CA THR A 119 -0.40 1.40 -7.64
C THR A 119 -1.17 0.09 -7.55
N LEU A 120 -0.51 -0.97 -7.12
CA LEU A 120 -1.04 -2.33 -7.02
C LEU A 120 -1.03 -2.79 -5.55
N GLY A 121 -2.16 -3.26 -5.03
CA GLY A 121 -2.24 -3.71 -3.64
C GLY A 121 -1.78 -2.64 -2.64
N SER A 122 -2.21 -1.40 -2.83
CA SER A 122 -1.67 -0.23 -2.13
C SER A 122 -2.28 0.00 -0.75
N PRO A 123 -1.46 0.17 0.32
CA PRO A 123 -1.93 0.53 1.65
C PRO A 123 -2.11 2.06 1.85
N LEU A 124 -1.94 2.90 0.83
CA LEU A 124 -1.96 4.37 0.93
C LEU A 124 -3.23 4.94 1.58
N ALA A 125 -4.39 4.29 1.39
CA ALA A 125 -5.66 4.73 1.97
C ALA A 125 -5.90 4.27 3.41
N VAL A 126 -5.03 3.44 3.98
CA VAL A 126 -5.09 3.07 5.40
C VAL A 126 -4.88 4.31 6.25
N THR A 127 -5.79 4.57 7.19
CA THR A 127 -5.87 5.85 7.92
C THR A 127 -4.54 6.26 8.56
N LYS A 128 -3.86 5.32 9.22
CA LYS A 128 -2.57 5.64 9.88
C LYS A 128 -1.49 6.00 8.87
N ILE A 129 -1.38 5.26 7.76
CA ILE A 129 -0.41 5.55 6.71
C ILE A 129 -0.70 6.92 6.09
N LYS A 130 -1.96 7.19 5.74
CA LYS A 130 -2.41 8.47 5.21
C LYS A 130 -2.07 9.65 6.13
N GLN A 131 -2.26 9.51 7.45
CA GLN A 131 -1.87 10.54 8.43
C GLN A 131 -0.37 10.83 8.41
N MET A 132 0.48 9.81 8.26
CA MET A 132 1.93 9.95 8.25
C MET A 132 2.48 10.59 6.96
N ILE A 133 1.73 10.53 5.85
CA ILE A 133 2.12 11.11 4.55
C ILE A 133 1.37 12.41 4.22
N THR A 134 0.60 12.92 5.16
CA THR A 134 -0.13 14.20 5.03
C THR A 134 0.84 15.39 4.91
N PRO A 135 0.48 16.43 4.14
CA PRO A 135 -0.73 16.59 3.32
C PRO A 135 -0.72 15.68 2.09
N ILE A 136 -1.86 15.03 1.80
CA ILE A 136 -2.00 14.23 0.59
C ILE A 136 -2.31 15.14 -0.62
N GLY A 137 -1.88 14.71 -1.82
CA GLY A 137 -2.14 15.42 -3.06
C GLY A 137 -1.71 14.58 -4.27
N HIS A 138 -2.24 14.90 -5.43
CA HIS A 138 -1.79 14.26 -6.67
C HIS A 138 -0.37 14.77 -7.00
N PRO A 139 0.62 13.88 -7.25
CA PRO A 139 1.97 14.32 -7.60
C PRO A 139 1.96 15.10 -8.91
N ALA A 140 2.51 16.33 -8.92
CA ALA A 140 2.43 17.21 -10.07
C ALA A 140 3.18 16.70 -11.32
N CYS A 141 4.18 15.84 -11.14
CA CYS A 141 4.90 15.16 -12.23
C CYS A 141 4.13 13.99 -12.86
N VAL A 142 2.99 13.59 -12.29
CA VAL A 142 2.18 12.44 -12.74
C VAL A 142 1.01 12.92 -13.58
N LYS A 143 0.89 12.42 -14.82
CA LYS A 143 -0.23 12.76 -15.72
C LYS A 143 -1.48 11.95 -15.41
N LYS A 144 -1.33 10.64 -15.22
CA LYS A 144 -2.43 9.71 -14.89
C LYS A 144 -2.03 8.82 -13.72
N TRP A 145 -2.96 8.56 -12.84
CA TRP A 145 -2.77 7.62 -11.73
C TRP A 145 -3.85 6.54 -11.77
N PHE A 146 -3.43 5.29 -11.89
CA PHE A 146 -4.28 4.10 -11.90
C PHE A 146 -3.97 3.24 -10.69
N ASN A 147 -5.00 2.85 -9.93
CA ASN A 147 -4.89 1.97 -8.78
C ASN A 147 -5.65 0.67 -9.04
N ALA A 148 -5.04 -0.46 -8.72
CA ALA A 148 -5.69 -1.76 -8.79
C ALA A 148 -5.59 -2.50 -7.46
N MET A 149 -6.71 -3.09 -7.02
CA MET A 149 -6.79 -3.87 -5.79
C MET A 149 -7.72 -5.07 -5.94
N ASP A 150 -7.43 -6.15 -5.22
CA ASP A 150 -8.36 -7.23 -4.91
C ASP A 150 -9.11 -6.83 -3.62
N GLU A 151 -10.44 -6.91 -3.60
CA GLU A 151 -11.23 -6.56 -2.41
C GLU A 151 -10.95 -7.45 -1.20
N ARG A 152 -10.33 -8.61 -1.42
CA ARG A 152 -9.92 -9.55 -0.37
C ARG A 152 -8.47 -9.39 0.04
N ASP A 153 -7.72 -8.45 -0.59
CA ASP A 153 -6.39 -8.06 -0.17
C ASP A 153 -6.47 -7.21 1.11
N ILE A 154 -5.99 -7.77 2.21
CA ILE A 154 -6.05 -7.11 3.52
C ILE A 154 -4.98 -6.03 3.72
N VAL A 155 -3.99 -5.95 2.86
CA VAL A 155 -3.01 -4.85 2.82
C VAL A 155 -3.63 -3.64 2.11
N ALA A 156 -4.32 -3.87 0.99
CA ALA A 156 -5.03 -2.85 0.23
C ALA A 156 -6.48 -2.69 0.73
N LEU A 157 -6.67 -2.29 1.99
CA LEU A 157 -7.97 -2.27 2.66
C LEU A 157 -9.03 -1.40 1.96
N TYR A 158 -8.62 -0.34 1.29
CA TYR A 158 -9.51 0.64 0.69
C TYR A 158 -9.02 1.06 -0.69
N PRO A 159 -9.94 1.32 -1.63
CA PRO A 159 -9.57 1.94 -2.91
C PRO A 159 -9.06 3.36 -2.69
N LEU A 160 -8.20 3.83 -3.58
CA LEU A 160 -7.71 5.21 -3.59
C LEU A 160 -8.76 6.16 -4.19
N SER A 161 -9.98 6.08 -3.69
CA SER A 161 -11.14 6.87 -4.14
C SER A 161 -11.28 8.18 -3.35
N LYS A 162 -12.13 9.09 -3.83
CA LYS A 162 -12.45 10.35 -3.15
C LYS A 162 -12.83 10.16 -1.67
N LYS A 163 -13.49 9.05 -1.33
CA LYS A 163 -13.90 8.76 0.05
C LYS A 163 -12.72 8.47 0.97
N TYR A 164 -11.70 7.77 0.48
CA TYR A 164 -10.62 7.25 1.33
C TYR A 164 -9.28 7.93 1.10
N PHE A 165 -9.04 8.41 -0.13
CA PHE A 165 -7.79 9.08 -0.52
C PHE A 165 -8.10 10.21 -1.52
N GLN A 166 -8.56 11.36 -1.00
CA GLN A 166 -9.04 12.47 -1.82
C GLN A 166 -7.89 13.28 -2.41
N VAL A 167 -7.71 13.18 -3.72
CA VAL A 167 -6.76 13.99 -4.50
C VAL A 167 -7.42 14.53 -5.78
N ALA A 168 -6.85 15.54 -6.39
CA ALA A 168 -7.28 16.09 -7.66
C ALA A 168 -6.06 16.23 -8.60
N PRO A 169 -6.12 15.70 -9.84
CA PRO A 169 -7.18 14.90 -10.43
C PRO A 169 -7.45 13.60 -9.67
N GLN A 170 -8.63 13.00 -9.88
CA GLN A 170 -9.00 11.75 -9.23
C GLN A 170 -8.20 10.57 -9.78
N ILE A 171 -7.94 9.59 -8.90
CA ILE A 171 -7.28 8.33 -9.25
C ILE A 171 -8.32 7.40 -9.90
N GLU A 172 -7.97 6.80 -11.03
CA GLU A 172 -8.78 5.73 -11.61
C GLU A 172 -8.58 4.46 -10.78
N ASN A 173 -9.67 3.83 -10.34
CA ASN A 173 -9.61 2.64 -9.50
C ASN A 173 -10.23 1.42 -10.19
N LYS A 174 -9.49 0.29 -10.19
CA LYS A 174 -10.00 -1.04 -10.45
C LYS A 174 -10.02 -1.81 -9.13
N THR A 175 -11.20 -2.20 -8.66
CA THR A 175 -11.37 -2.82 -7.34
C THR A 175 -11.75 -4.30 -7.40
N ASP A 176 -11.87 -4.86 -8.58
CA ASP A 176 -12.35 -6.22 -8.86
C ASP A 176 -11.25 -7.16 -9.37
N VAL A 177 -9.98 -6.87 -9.08
CA VAL A 177 -8.88 -7.78 -9.41
C VAL A 177 -9.08 -9.10 -8.69
N GLN A 178 -8.97 -10.21 -9.43
CA GLN A 178 -8.99 -11.56 -8.89
C GLN A 178 -7.54 -12.06 -8.72
N ASN A 179 -6.88 -11.67 -7.62
CA ASN A 179 -5.50 -12.07 -7.38
C ASN A 179 -5.44 -13.54 -6.94
N PRO A 180 -4.86 -14.46 -7.74
CA PRO A 180 -4.86 -15.89 -7.44
C PRO A 180 -3.78 -16.30 -6.43
N THR A 181 -2.90 -15.40 -6.01
CA THR A 181 -1.86 -15.72 -5.04
C THR A 181 -2.45 -16.08 -3.67
N GLU A 182 -1.75 -16.88 -2.90
CA GLU A 182 -2.22 -17.43 -1.63
C GLU A 182 -2.77 -16.37 -0.67
N ASN A 183 -2.06 -15.23 -0.55
CA ASN A 183 -2.44 -14.11 0.31
C ASN A 183 -3.20 -13.01 -0.43
N ARG A 184 -3.60 -13.21 -1.70
CA ARG A 184 -4.26 -12.23 -2.57
C ARG A 184 -3.55 -10.89 -2.70
N HIS A 185 -2.28 -10.87 -2.33
CA HIS A 185 -1.45 -9.68 -2.30
C HIS A 185 -0.23 -9.78 -3.22
N GLY A 186 0.05 -10.95 -3.80
CA GLY A 186 1.23 -11.14 -4.65
C GLY A 186 1.21 -10.28 -5.90
N ILE A 187 2.36 -9.65 -6.21
CA ILE A 187 2.50 -8.77 -7.38
C ILE A 187 2.16 -9.47 -8.70
N SER A 188 2.49 -10.76 -8.82
CA SER A 188 2.21 -11.56 -10.03
C SER A 188 0.72 -11.65 -10.31
N GLY A 189 -0.13 -11.73 -9.26
CA GLY A 189 -1.58 -11.75 -9.42
C GLY A 189 -2.14 -10.42 -9.92
N TYR A 190 -1.57 -9.29 -9.50
CA TYR A 190 -1.94 -7.98 -10.00
C TYR A 190 -1.48 -7.75 -11.44
N LEU A 191 -0.22 -8.10 -11.77
CA LEU A 191 0.31 -7.94 -13.13
C LEU A 191 -0.33 -8.90 -14.13
N GLY A 192 -0.88 -10.03 -13.67
CA GLY A 192 -1.65 -10.98 -14.46
C GLY A 192 -3.06 -10.52 -14.82
N ASP A 193 -3.58 -9.45 -14.19
CA ASP A 193 -4.88 -8.89 -14.54
C ASP A 193 -4.82 -8.23 -15.92
N PRO A 194 -5.71 -8.59 -16.87
CA PRO A 194 -5.65 -8.09 -18.25
C PRO A 194 -5.77 -6.56 -18.35
N GLU A 195 -6.58 -5.93 -17.51
CA GLU A 195 -6.74 -4.47 -17.51
C GLU A 195 -5.49 -3.77 -16.99
N VAL A 196 -4.88 -4.28 -15.91
CA VAL A 196 -3.61 -3.77 -15.39
C VAL A 196 -2.53 -3.85 -16.48
N ALA A 197 -2.37 -5.02 -17.10
CA ALA A 197 -1.39 -5.23 -18.17
C ALA A 197 -1.63 -4.30 -19.36
N ARG A 198 -2.89 -4.16 -19.79
CA ARG A 198 -3.29 -3.28 -20.90
C ARG A 198 -2.97 -1.81 -20.62
N ARG A 199 -3.23 -1.33 -19.39
CA ARG A 199 -2.94 0.06 -18.98
C ARG A 199 -1.45 0.36 -19.00
N ILE A 200 -0.64 -0.58 -18.48
CA ILE A 200 0.82 -0.44 -18.50
C ILE A 200 1.32 -0.42 -19.93
N HIS A 201 0.91 -1.38 -20.77
CA HIS A 201 1.31 -1.46 -22.17
C HIS A 201 0.97 -0.19 -22.94
N ALA A 202 -0.27 0.30 -22.81
CA ALA A 202 -0.73 1.50 -23.51
C ALA A 202 -0.02 2.80 -23.08
N ALA A 203 0.68 2.80 -21.96
CA ALA A 203 1.46 3.94 -21.52
C ALA A 203 2.93 3.87 -21.96
N LEU A 204 3.37 2.72 -22.49
CA LEU A 204 4.72 2.49 -23.02
C LEU A 204 4.79 2.66 -24.56
N THR A 205 3.64 2.66 -25.22
CA THR A 205 3.47 2.84 -26.66
C THR A 205 2.90 4.22 -27.00
#